data_c7ee54820d7e1597e0611ceddafa0aa0
#
_entry.id   c7ee54820d7e1597e0611ceddafa0aa0
#
_cell.length_a   1.000
_cell.length_b   1.000
_cell.length_c   1.000
_cell.angle_alpha   90.00
_cell.angle_beta   90.00
_cell.angle_gamma   90.00
#
_symmetry.space_group_name_H-M   'P 1'
#
loop_
_entity.id
_entity.type
_entity.pdbx_description
1 polymer ?
#
loop_
_entity_poly.entity_id
_entity_poly.type
_entity_poly.pdbx_seq_one_letter_code
_entity_poly.pdbx_strand_id
1 'polypeptide(L)'
;MIYPTEEKKVFVYGSLREGFFNYDKYLKNKVSPASLGEVKGTLFHLSHKGYPALLEGEDTVIGEIMEVKDFYENIVSLDEMEGYLSFEDASINEYIRTIMDVKNLHTNTMESCYVYKYVEFNDKDFNHHAVHIHHGDWKKYMNNL
;
A
#
# COMPACT_ATOMS: atom_id res chain seq x y z
N MET A 1 -14.31 -14.29 0.15
CA MET A 1 -14.24 -12.96 0.75
C MET A 1 -13.38 -13.00 2.01
N ILE A 2 -12.49 -12.05 2.17
CA ILE A 2 -11.55 -12.01 3.30
C ILE A 2 -11.96 -10.85 4.20
N TYR A 3 -12.26 -11.14 5.47
CA TYR A 3 -12.57 -10.09 6.44
C TYR A 3 -11.45 -9.99 7.46
N PRO A 4 -10.99 -8.78 7.80
CA PRO A 4 -10.07 -8.59 8.90
C PRO A 4 -10.77 -8.90 10.23
N THR A 5 -9.99 -9.36 11.21
CA THR A 5 -10.51 -9.65 12.55
C THR A 5 -10.71 -8.38 13.36
N GLU A 6 -10.06 -7.28 13.00
CA GLU A 6 -10.17 -6.00 13.70
C GLU A 6 -9.98 -4.83 12.76
N GLU A 7 -10.55 -3.69 13.15
CA GLU A 7 -10.37 -2.43 12.46
C GLU A 7 -9.00 -1.85 12.76
N LYS A 8 -8.29 -1.41 11.71
CA LYS A 8 -7.01 -0.72 11.80
C LYS A 8 -6.94 0.37 10.76
N LYS A 9 -6.07 1.36 11.00
CA LYS A 9 -5.70 2.31 9.96
C LYS A 9 -4.99 1.58 8.82
N VAL A 10 -4.98 2.21 7.64
CA VAL A 10 -4.35 1.66 6.44
C VAL A 10 -3.19 2.59 6.06
N PHE A 11 -2.03 2.01 5.84
CA PHE A 11 -0.88 2.74 5.29
C PHE A 11 -0.85 2.52 3.79
N VAL A 12 -0.91 3.60 3.01
CA VAL A 12 -0.90 3.57 1.55
C VAL A 12 0.35 4.27 1.05
N TYR A 13 1.04 3.66 0.10
CA TYR A 13 2.33 4.18 -0.40
C TYR A 13 2.31 4.45 -1.91
N GLY A 14 1.23 4.14 -2.60
CA GLY A 14 1.10 4.25 -4.05
C GLY A 14 -0.12 5.02 -4.51
N SER A 15 -0.86 4.44 -5.45
CA SER A 15 -1.97 5.12 -6.12
C SER A 15 -3.18 5.42 -5.24
N LEU A 16 -3.23 4.87 -4.02
CA LEU A 16 -4.24 5.22 -3.02
C LEU A 16 -3.88 6.47 -2.22
N ARG A 17 -2.68 7.02 -2.39
CA ARG A 17 -2.30 8.29 -1.75
C ARG A 17 -3.12 9.43 -2.34
N GLU A 18 -3.41 10.43 -1.50
CA GLU A 18 -4.13 11.63 -1.92
C GLU A 18 -3.46 12.28 -3.13
N GLY A 19 -4.25 12.60 -4.15
CA GLY A 19 -3.77 13.20 -5.39
C GLY A 19 -3.70 12.23 -6.57
N PHE A 20 -3.93 10.94 -6.35
CA PHE A 20 -3.96 9.92 -7.40
C PHE A 20 -5.36 9.42 -7.70
N PHE A 21 -5.52 8.80 -8.87
CA PHE A 21 -6.82 8.32 -9.36
C PHE A 21 -7.51 7.34 -8.41
N ASN A 22 -6.77 6.38 -7.86
CA ASN A 22 -7.37 5.38 -6.98
C ASN A 22 -7.79 5.96 -5.62
N TYR A 23 -7.10 7.00 -5.13
CA TYR A 23 -7.60 7.74 -3.97
C TYR A 23 -8.97 8.34 -4.26
N ASP A 24 -9.10 9.04 -5.39
CA ASP A 24 -10.36 9.67 -5.75
C ASP A 24 -11.49 8.65 -5.92
N LYS A 25 -11.18 7.49 -6.48
CA LYS A 25 -12.17 6.45 -6.74
C LYS A 25 -12.60 5.69 -5.48
N TYR A 26 -11.66 5.35 -4.61
CA TYR A 26 -11.91 4.42 -3.49
C TYR A 26 -11.93 5.06 -2.11
N LEU A 27 -11.22 6.15 -1.88
CA LEU A 27 -11.00 6.70 -0.55
C LEU A 27 -11.50 8.12 -0.34
N LYS A 28 -11.67 8.91 -1.38
CA LYS A 28 -12.11 10.29 -1.24
C LYS A 28 -13.46 10.37 -0.51
N ASN A 29 -13.51 11.20 0.53
CA ASN A 29 -14.67 11.33 1.43
C ASN A 29 -14.97 10.10 2.29
N LYS A 30 -14.09 9.08 2.24
CA LYS A 30 -14.22 7.84 3.03
C LYS A 30 -13.12 7.68 4.06
N VAL A 31 -12.20 8.64 4.15
CA VAL A 31 -11.09 8.63 5.10
C VAL A 31 -11.01 9.94 5.84
N SER A 32 -10.46 9.89 7.06
CA SER A 32 -10.07 11.08 7.81
C SER A 32 -8.80 11.67 7.19
N PRO A 33 -8.45 12.95 7.48
CA PRO A 33 -7.21 13.53 6.95
C PRO A 33 -6.02 12.62 7.21
N ALA A 34 -5.22 12.39 6.17
CA ALA A 34 -4.07 11.50 6.24
C ALA A 34 -2.89 12.13 7.00
N SER A 35 -2.11 11.28 7.66
CA SER A 35 -0.82 11.66 8.22
C SER A 35 0.29 10.99 7.43
N LEU A 36 1.40 11.69 7.17
CA LEU A 36 2.57 11.06 6.59
C LEU A 36 3.12 9.99 7.52
N GLY A 37 3.54 8.88 6.94
CA GLY A 37 4.10 7.76 7.67
C GLY A 37 5.25 7.13 6.93
N GLU A 38 5.99 6.26 7.63
CA GLU A 38 7.07 5.50 7.03
C GLU A 38 7.13 4.08 7.58
N VAL A 39 7.56 3.17 6.70
CA VAL A 39 7.81 1.77 7.05
C VAL A 39 9.17 1.34 6.53
N LYS A 40 9.70 0.23 7.06
CA LYS A 40 10.88 -0.43 6.50
C LYS A 40 10.45 -1.35 5.37
N GLY A 41 11.17 -1.30 4.26
CA GLY A 41 10.89 -2.14 3.10
C GLY A 41 11.73 -1.71 1.91
N THR A 42 11.47 -2.34 0.77
CA THR A 42 12.07 -1.97 -0.50
C THR A 42 10.95 -1.63 -1.48
N LEU A 43 11.01 -0.43 -2.05
CA LEU A 43 9.97 0.08 -2.94
C LEU A 43 10.44 0.02 -4.39
N PHE A 44 9.59 -0.51 -5.25
CA PHE A 44 9.83 -0.56 -6.69
C PHE A 44 8.68 0.11 -7.45
N HIS A 45 9.00 0.75 -8.57
CA HIS A 45 8.01 1.12 -9.56
C HIS A 45 7.91 0.00 -10.60
N LEU A 46 6.70 -0.48 -10.83
CA LEU A 46 6.45 -1.54 -11.81
C LEU A 46 6.16 -0.88 -13.17
N SER A 47 7.19 -0.73 -14.01
CA SER A 47 7.05 -0.02 -15.28
C SER A 47 6.08 -0.68 -16.26
N HIS A 48 5.88 -2.01 -16.12
CA HIS A 48 4.92 -2.76 -16.95
C HIS A 48 3.47 -2.64 -16.45
N LYS A 49 3.26 -2.08 -15.27
CA LYS A 49 1.93 -1.95 -14.66
C LYS A 49 1.55 -0.50 -14.31
N GLY A 50 2.53 0.37 -14.07
CA GLY A 50 2.28 1.79 -13.78
C GLY A 50 1.98 2.10 -12.32
N TYR A 51 2.26 1.17 -11.39
CA TYR A 51 2.06 1.36 -9.95
C TYR A 51 3.19 0.70 -9.17
N PRO A 52 3.31 0.98 -7.84
CA PRO A 52 4.46 0.50 -7.09
C PRO A 52 4.24 -0.84 -6.41
N ALA A 53 5.35 -1.45 -6.00
CA ALA A 53 5.39 -2.67 -5.22
C ALA A 53 6.26 -2.47 -3.99
N LEU A 54 5.72 -2.83 -2.81
CA LEU A 54 6.47 -2.87 -1.55
C LEU A 54 6.86 -4.31 -1.25
N LEU A 55 8.16 -4.53 -1.05
CA LEU A 55 8.73 -5.82 -0.67
C LEU A 55 9.51 -5.68 0.62
N GLU A 56 9.98 -6.82 1.15
CA GLU A 56 10.87 -6.84 2.31
C GLU A 56 12.13 -6.01 2.06
N GLY A 57 12.67 -5.39 3.08
CA GLY A 57 13.90 -4.62 2.98
C GLY A 57 14.11 -3.66 4.13
N GLU A 58 15.19 -2.91 4.06
CA GLU A 58 15.65 -2.01 5.12
C GLU A 58 15.59 -0.53 4.74
N ASP A 59 15.18 -0.21 3.52
CA ASP A 59 14.99 1.18 3.12
C ASP A 59 13.80 1.78 3.86
N THR A 60 13.73 3.10 3.89
CA THR A 60 12.58 3.82 4.42
C THR A 60 11.60 4.10 3.30
N VAL A 61 10.36 3.65 3.45
CA VAL A 61 9.29 3.85 2.46
C VAL A 61 8.26 4.82 3.03
N ILE A 62 7.98 5.89 2.28
CA ILE A 62 7.08 6.96 2.68
C ILE A 62 5.69 6.71 2.12
N GLY A 63 4.69 7.00 2.93
CA GLY A 63 3.30 6.90 2.54
C GLY A 63 2.40 7.71 3.45
N GLU A 64 1.11 7.37 3.45
CA GLU A 64 0.09 8.07 4.21
C GLU A 64 -0.69 7.08 5.05
N ILE A 65 -0.90 7.44 6.33
CA ILE A 65 -1.72 6.68 7.27
C ILE A 65 -3.12 7.25 7.22
N MET A 66 -4.11 6.41 6.92
CA MET A 66 -5.50 6.82 6.77
C MET A 66 -6.40 6.01 7.68
N GLU A 67 -7.32 6.69 8.36
CA GLU A 67 -8.41 6.05 9.08
C GLU A 67 -9.60 5.95 8.15
N VAL A 68 -10.00 4.72 7.83
CA VAL A 68 -11.05 4.45 6.84
C VAL A 68 -12.41 4.41 7.53
N LYS A 69 -13.33 5.26 7.08
CA LYS A 69 -14.73 5.27 7.56
C LYS A 69 -15.43 4.04 7.03
N ASP A 70 -16.43 3.55 7.77
CA ASP A 70 -17.17 2.33 7.41
C ASP A 70 -16.17 1.22 7.03
N PHE A 71 -15.25 0.95 7.96
CA PHE A 71 -14.04 0.20 7.71
C PHE A 71 -14.30 -1.16 7.05
N TYR A 72 -15.20 -1.97 7.62
CA TYR A 72 -15.39 -3.35 7.12
C TYR A 72 -15.98 -3.39 5.72
N GLU A 73 -16.79 -2.43 5.35
CA GLU A 73 -17.33 -2.31 4.00
C GLU A 73 -16.25 -1.84 3.02
N ASN A 74 -15.50 -0.81 3.38
CA ASN A 74 -14.53 -0.21 2.48
C ASN A 74 -13.25 -1.04 2.33
N ILE A 75 -12.82 -1.78 3.36
CA ILE A 75 -11.64 -2.64 3.24
C ILE A 75 -11.86 -3.78 2.22
N VAL A 76 -13.08 -4.26 2.10
CA VAL A 76 -13.42 -5.27 1.08
C VAL A 76 -13.18 -4.72 -0.32
N SER A 77 -13.59 -3.49 -0.58
CA SER A 77 -13.35 -2.83 -1.87
C SER A 77 -11.86 -2.63 -2.15
N LEU A 78 -11.09 -2.27 -1.12
CA LEU A 78 -9.64 -2.12 -1.25
C LEU A 78 -8.96 -3.46 -1.53
N ASP A 79 -9.36 -4.52 -0.82
CA ASP A 79 -8.80 -5.85 -1.03
C ASP A 79 -9.04 -6.32 -2.48
N GLU A 80 -10.23 -6.10 -3.00
CA GLU A 80 -10.55 -6.45 -4.39
C GLU A 80 -9.71 -5.65 -5.38
N MET A 81 -9.58 -4.35 -5.18
CA MET A 81 -8.78 -3.48 -6.04
C MET A 81 -7.30 -3.88 -6.03
N GLU A 82 -6.77 -4.25 -4.86
CA GLU A 82 -5.38 -4.69 -4.71
C GLU A 82 -5.16 -6.14 -5.17
N GLY A 83 -6.21 -6.84 -5.56
CA GLY A 83 -6.09 -8.23 -5.99
C GLY A 83 -5.75 -9.19 -4.86
N TYR A 84 -6.18 -8.88 -3.63
CA TYR A 84 -6.08 -9.77 -2.48
C TYR A 84 -7.34 -10.65 -2.44
N LEU A 85 -7.26 -11.79 -3.13
CA LEU A 85 -8.41 -12.63 -3.41
C LEU A 85 -8.53 -13.85 -2.51
N SER A 86 -7.43 -14.33 -1.95
CA SER A 86 -7.41 -15.52 -1.11
C SER A 86 -6.43 -15.40 0.04
N PHE A 87 -6.89 -15.72 1.23
CA PHE A 87 -6.04 -15.86 2.41
C PHE A 87 -5.20 -17.15 2.34
N GLU A 88 -5.75 -18.22 1.76
CA GLU A 88 -5.13 -19.54 1.75
C GLU A 88 -4.21 -19.78 0.57
N ASP A 89 -4.54 -19.23 -0.60
CA ASP A 89 -3.81 -19.46 -1.85
C ASP A 89 -3.16 -18.15 -2.33
N ALA A 90 -1.91 -17.94 -1.95
CA ALA A 90 -1.17 -16.75 -2.34
C ALA A 90 -0.91 -16.67 -3.85
N SER A 91 -1.00 -17.81 -4.58
CA SER A 91 -0.71 -17.85 -6.02
C SER A 91 -1.69 -17.06 -6.88
N ILE A 92 -2.87 -16.72 -6.35
CA ILE A 92 -3.88 -15.93 -7.08
C ILE A 92 -3.91 -14.45 -6.67
N ASN A 93 -3.03 -14.04 -5.75
CA ASN A 93 -3.01 -12.66 -5.26
C ASN A 93 -1.96 -11.83 -5.99
N GLU A 94 -2.30 -10.58 -6.29
CA GLU A 94 -1.33 -9.58 -6.72
C GLU A 94 -0.64 -8.92 -5.51
N TYR A 95 -1.43 -8.52 -4.51
CA TYR A 95 -0.95 -8.04 -3.23
C TYR A 95 -1.56 -8.87 -2.12
N ILE A 96 -0.92 -8.84 -0.95
CA ILE A 96 -1.50 -9.37 0.28
C ILE A 96 -1.63 -8.24 1.30
N ARG A 97 -2.74 -8.23 2.03
CA ARG A 97 -2.91 -7.29 3.14
C ARG A 97 -2.22 -7.88 4.37
N THR A 98 -1.26 -7.15 4.90
CA THR A 98 -0.50 -7.55 6.08
C THR A 98 -0.55 -6.47 7.15
N ILE A 99 -0.08 -6.77 8.34
CA ILE A 99 0.01 -5.82 9.45
C ILE A 99 1.47 -5.43 9.63
N MET A 100 1.73 -4.13 9.67
CA MET A 100 3.08 -3.59 9.88
C MET A 100 3.05 -2.47 10.91
N ASP A 101 4.16 -2.29 11.61
CA ASP A 101 4.37 -1.12 12.44
C ASP A 101 4.78 0.05 11.54
N VAL A 102 4.02 1.12 11.59
CA VAL A 102 4.20 2.31 10.77
C VAL A 102 4.53 3.49 11.68
N LYS A 103 5.60 4.21 11.38
CA LYS A 103 5.92 5.43 12.12
C LYS A 103 5.09 6.58 11.58
N ASN A 104 4.26 7.17 12.44
CA ASN A 104 3.54 8.39 12.11
C ASN A 104 4.51 9.55 12.22
N LEU A 105 4.80 10.21 11.09
CA LEU A 105 5.80 11.30 11.05
C LEU A 105 5.28 12.60 11.66
N HIS A 106 3.97 12.73 11.83
CA HIS A 106 3.37 13.90 12.46
C HIS A 106 3.47 13.83 13.99
N THR A 107 3.18 12.64 14.56
CA THR A 107 3.18 12.44 16.02
C THR A 107 4.48 11.80 16.54
N ASN A 108 5.30 11.26 15.63
CA ASN A 108 6.53 10.53 15.94
C ASN A 108 6.28 9.26 16.77
N THR A 109 5.12 8.65 16.60
CA THR A 109 4.72 7.40 17.28
C THR A 109 4.55 6.26 16.30
N MET A 110 4.65 5.02 16.81
CA MET A 110 4.43 3.82 16.01
C MET A 110 2.95 3.43 16.07
N GLU A 111 2.39 3.08 14.92
CA GLU A 111 1.01 2.62 14.80
C GLU A 111 0.98 1.31 14.02
N SER A 112 0.13 0.38 14.47
CA SER A 112 -0.11 -0.88 13.77
C SER A 112 -1.12 -0.64 12.66
N CYS A 113 -0.73 -0.86 11.40
CA CYS A 113 -1.57 -0.57 10.24
C CYS A 113 -1.63 -1.76 9.30
N TYR A 114 -2.71 -1.83 8.49
CA TYR A 114 -2.77 -2.71 7.35
C TYR A 114 -1.96 -2.09 6.19
N VAL A 115 -1.18 -2.95 5.53
CA VAL A 115 -0.34 -2.56 4.40
C VAL A 115 -0.46 -3.64 3.31
N TYR A 116 -0.60 -3.22 2.07
CA TYR A 116 -0.65 -4.15 0.93
C TYR A 116 0.77 -4.35 0.40
N LYS A 117 1.28 -5.58 0.55
CA LYS A 117 2.61 -5.96 0.05
C LYS A 117 2.47 -6.74 -1.26
N TYR A 118 3.35 -6.47 -2.20
CA TYR A 118 3.33 -7.12 -3.51
C TYR A 118 3.76 -8.59 -3.42
N VAL A 119 3.10 -9.44 -4.21
CA VAL A 119 3.43 -10.86 -4.31
C VAL A 119 4.29 -11.05 -5.56
N GLU A 120 5.59 -10.77 -5.44
CA GLU A 120 6.51 -10.73 -6.59
C GLU A 120 6.65 -12.07 -7.32
N PHE A 121 6.53 -13.19 -6.60
CA PHE A 121 6.66 -14.51 -7.22
C PHE A 121 5.52 -14.85 -8.17
N ASN A 122 4.42 -14.09 -8.15
CA ASN A 122 3.33 -14.22 -9.12
C ASN A 122 3.55 -13.36 -10.38
N ASP A 123 4.60 -12.54 -10.39
CA ASP A 123 4.92 -11.63 -11.50
C ASP A 123 6.23 -12.06 -12.15
N LYS A 124 6.12 -12.87 -13.21
CA LYS A 124 7.28 -13.38 -13.93
C LYS A 124 8.07 -12.30 -14.66
N ASP A 125 7.49 -11.13 -14.87
CA ASP A 125 8.15 -10.01 -15.53
C ASP A 125 8.75 -9.01 -14.54
N PHE A 126 8.66 -9.29 -13.23
CA PHE A 126 9.11 -8.37 -12.18
C PHE A 126 10.57 -7.93 -12.38
N ASN A 127 11.48 -8.87 -12.56
CA ASN A 127 12.91 -8.55 -12.67
C ASN A 127 13.27 -7.73 -13.91
N HIS A 128 12.42 -7.76 -14.96
CA HIS A 128 12.67 -7.01 -16.18
C HIS A 128 12.14 -5.58 -16.11
N HIS A 129 11.17 -5.31 -15.24
CA HIS A 129 10.42 -4.05 -15.26
C HIS A 129 10.40 -3.31 -13.93
N ALA A 130 10.83 -3.94 -12.83
CA ALA A 130 10.84 -3.28 -11.53
C ALA A 130 12.01 -2.30 -11.43
N VAL A 131 11.71 -1.06 -11.07
CA VAL A 131 12.69 0.01 -10.88
C VAL A 131 12.77 0.34 -9.41
N HIS A 132 13.94 0.14 -8.80
CA HIS A 132 14.13 0.42 -7.38
C HIS A 132 14.06 1.92 -7.10
N ILE A 133 13.16 2.31 -6.20
CA ILE A 133 13.01 3.69 -5.75
C ILE A 133 13.79 3.84 -4.45
N HIS A 134 15.06 4.25 -4.55
CA HIS A 134 15.98 4.30 -3.40
C HIS A 134 15.53 5.28 -2.31
N HIS A 135 14.91 6.41 -2.69
CA HIS A 135 14.40 7.38 -1.71
C HIS A 135 13.07 6.99 -1.07
N GLY A 136 12.43 5.90 -1.56
CA GLY A 136 11.27 5.30 -0.93
C GLY A 136 9.95 6.06 -1.03
N ASP A 137 9.82 7.03 -1.93
CA ASP A 137 8.61 7.85 -2.06
C ASP A 137 8.08 7.81 -3.50
N TRP A 138 7.04 6.99 -3.73
CA TRP A 138 6.49 6.81 -5.08
C TRP A 138 5.87 8.10 -5.64
N LYS A 139 5.23 8.91 -4.80
CA LYS A 139 4.64 10.18 -5.22
C LYS A 139 5.72 11.14 -5.76
N LYS A 140 6.83 11.24 -5.03
CA LYS A 140 7.99 12.01 -5.46
C LYS A 140 8.58 11.47 -6.76
N TYR A 141 8.70 10.14 -6.87
CA TYR A 141 9.18 9.48 -8.08
C TYR A 141 8.31 9.82 -9.29
N MET A 142 6.98 9.69 -9.15
CA MET A 142 6.04 9.96 -10.24
C MET A 142 6.02 11.44 -10.63
N ASN A 143 6.18 12.36 -9.68
CA ASN A 143 6.19 13.79 -9.95
C ASN A 143 7.46 14.26 -10.66
N ASN A 144 8.51 13.44 -10.67
CA ASN A 144 9.80 13.77 -11.29
C ASN A 144 10.06 13.01 -12.60
N LEU A 145 9.03 12.36 -13.13
CA LEU A 145 9.15 11.69 -14.44
C LEU A 145 9.08 12.68 -15.60
#